data_8a7e56e448c682557f71916b3d78511d
#
_entry.id   8a7e56e448c682557f71916b3d78511d
#
_cell.length_a   1.000
_cell.length_b   1.000
_cell.length_c   1.000
_cell.angle_alpha   90.00
_cell.angle_beta   90.00
_cell.angle_gamma   90.00
#
_symmetry.space_group_name_H-M   'P 1'
#
loop_
_entity.id
_entity.type
_entity.pdbx_description
1 polymer ?
#
loop_
_entity_poly.entity_id
_entity_poly.type
_entity_poly.pdbx_seq_one_letter_code
_entity_poly.pdbx_strand_id
1 'polypeptide(L)'
;QERTQRWDKSYTQGFSDDFYENNNMSVGTLPNAPESSWTRWAMNSYFLRFAYTYKDRYSATVTGRVDGSSKFGKNNKYAFFPSAGLAWNISQEDFLKDNALISNLKLHTSYGLTGNSEIDPYNSLGKVDAGTYYIDAKRSAYSYIKTMSNPDLKWEKTGQFDVGFNLGLFN
;
A
#
# COMPACT_ATOMS: atom_id res chain seq x y z
N GLN A 1 0.80 -12.06 3.98
CA GLN A 1 0.52 -11.17 5.11
C GLN A 1 -0.99 -11.05 5.32
N GLU A 2 -1.44 -11.13 6.56
CA GLU A 2 -2.81 -10.89 6.96
C GLU A 2 -2.82 -9.85 8.10
N ARG A 3 -3.79 -8.94 8.08
CA ARG A 3 -4.00 -7.97 9.14
C ARG A 3 -5.46 -7.96 9.54
N THR A 4 -5.69 -8.09 10.84
CA THR A 4 -6.99 -7.88 11.47
C THR A 4 -6.88 -6.69 12.40
N GLN A 5 -7.84 -5.79 12.34
CA GLN A 5 -7.95 -4.65 13.23
C GLN A 5 -9.35 -4.63 13.83
N ARG A 6 -9.40 -4.54 15.13
CA ARG A 6 -10.64 -4.36 15.89
C ARG A 6 -10.47 -3.18 16.85
N TRP A 7 -11.51 -2.38 16.95
CA TRP A 7 -11.59 -1.38 18.00
C TRP A 7 -13.02 -1.31 18.54
N ASP A 8 -13.10 -1.00 19.82
CA ASP A 8 -14.33 -0.75 20.54
C ASP A 8 -14.17 0.62 21.23
N LYS A 9 -15.20 1.44 21.16
CA LYS A 9 -15.24 2.79 21.75
C LYS A 9 -16.49 2.94 22.57
N SER A 10 -16.32 3.37 23.81
CA SER A 10 -17.43 3.80 24.68
C SER A 10 -17.06 5.16 25.24
N TYR A 11 -18.04 6.00 25.42
CA TYR A 11 -17.86 7.31 26.05
C TYR A 11 -19.15 7.74 26.73
N THR A 12 -19.01 8.60 27.75
CA THR A 12 -20.10 9.20 28.49
C THR A 12 -19.81 10.68 28.70
N GLN A 13 -20.85 11.43 28.95
CA GLN A 13 -20.79 12.87 29.18
C GLN A 13 -21.59 13.23 30.44
N GLY A 14 -21.53 14.48 30.87
CA GLY A 14 -22.28 14.97 32.00
C GLY A 14 -21.69 14.56 33.35
N PHE A 15 -20.36 14.65 33.47
CA PHE A 15 -19.67 14.49 34.73
C PHE A 15 -19.92 15.72 35.59
N SER A 16 -20.12 15.52 36.89
CA SER A 16 -20.31 16.61 37.87
C SER A 16 -18.99 17.29 38.26
N ASP A 17 -17.89 16.56 38.15
CA ASP A 17 -16.52 16.99 38.44
C ASP A 17 -15.51 16.16 37.69
N ASP A 18 -14.23 16.53 37.74
CA ASP A 18 -13.11 15.84 37.09
C ASP A 18 -12.35 14.88 38.02
N PHE A 19 -12.89 14.54 39.19
CA PHE A 19 -12.19 13.75 40.18
C PHE A 19 -11.75 12.36 39.66
N TYR A 20 -12.58 11.71 38.88
CA TYR A 20 -12.26 10.40 38.31
C TYR A 20 -11.57 10.45 36.96
N GLU A 21 -11.46 11.64 36.34
CA GLU A 21 -10.96 11.80 34.97
C GLU A 21 -11.65 10.79 34.02
N ASN A 22 -10.86 9.93 33.34
CA ASN A 22 -11.38 8.88 32.44
C ASN A 22 -11.43 7.48 33.07
N ASN A 23 -11.15 7.35 34.38
CA ASN A 23 -11.06 6.06 35.05
C ASN A 23 -12.40 5.44 35.43
N ASN A 24 -13.45 6.25 35.50
CA ASN A 24 -14.80 5.76 35.83
C ASN A 24 -15.87 6.43 34.97
N MET A 25 -16.26 5.77 33.90
CA MET A 25 -17.30 6.26 32.99
C MET A 25 -18.72 6.10 33.53
N SER A 26 -18.92 5.30 34.59
CA SER A 26 -20.25 5.04 35.14
C SER A 26 -20.86 6.22 35.90
N VAL A 27 -20.05 7.23 36.27
CA VAL A 27 -20.50 8.44 36.97
C VAL A 27 -21.04 9.52 36.03
N GLY A 28 -20.83 9.35 34.71
CA GLY A 28 -21.43 10.26 33.72
C GLY A 28 -22.93 10.01 33.55
N THR A 29 -23.69 11.10 33.43
CA THR A 29 -25.15 11.05 33.35
C THR A 29 -25.72 10.80 31.95
N LEU A 30 -24.90 10.97 30.91
CA LEU A 30 -25.28 10.82 29.50
C LEU A 30 -24.42 9.77 28.79
N PRO A 31 -24.72 8.46 28.98
CA PRO A 31 -24.01 7.41 28.28
C PRO A 31 -24.36 7.45 26.78
N ASN A 32 -23.35 7.36 25.94
CA ASN A 32 -23.53 7.23 24.50
C ASN A 32 -23.52 5.75 24.09
N ALA A 33 -24.16 5.43 22.98
CA ALA A 33 -24.14 4.09 22.45
C ALA A 33 -22.69 3.68 22.12
N PRO A 34 -22.23 2.50 22.56
CA PRO A 34 -20.91 2.01 22.22
C PRO A 34 -20.78 1.77 20.71
N GLU A 35 -19.62 2.08 20.18
CA GLU A 35 -19.27 1.85 18.80
C GLU A 35 -18.20 0.75 18.71
N SER A 36 -18.29 -0.10 17.72
CA SER A 36 -17.27 -1.10 17.45
C SER A 36 -17.03 -1.26 15.95
N SER A 37 -15.80 -1.58 15.58
CA SER A 37 -15.45 -1.88 14.20
C SER A 37 -14.47 -3.04 14.12
N TRP A 38 -14.61 -3.81 13.06
CA TRP A 38 -13.72 -4.91 12.75
C TRP A 38 -13.39 -4.89 11.26
N THR A 39 -12.08 -4.91 10.96
CA THR A 39 -11.59 -4.97 9.58
C THR A 39 -10.55 -6.07 9.45
N ARG A 40 -10.57 -6.76 8.32
CA ARG A 40 -9.59 -7.79 7.96
C ARG A 40 -9.24 -7.69 6.50
N TRP A 41 -7.94 -7.78 6.19
CA TRP A 41 -7.47 -7.87 4.82
C TRP A 41 -6.25 -8.80 4.74
N ALA A 42 -6.03 -9.34 3.57
CA ALA A 42 -4.91 -10.23 3.28
C ALA A 42 -4.21 -9.82 1.99
N MET A 43 -2.89 -10.07 1.95
CA MET A 43 -2.04 -9.83 0.80
C MET A 43 -1.08 -11.00 0.59
N ASN A 44 -0.94 -11.41 -0.66
CA ASN A 44 0.02 -12.42 -1.11
C ASN A 44 0.92 -11.82 -2.18
N SER A 45 2.21 -12.15 -2.13
CA SER A 45 3.20 -11.68 -3.10
C SER A 45 4.10 -12.83 -3.51
N TYR A 46 4.29 -12.97 -4.82
CA TYR A 46 5.23 -13.92 -5.41
C TYR A 46 6.18 -13.15 -6.31
N PHE A 47 7.46 -13.40 -6.19
CA PHE A 47 8.44 -12.74 -7.05
C PHE A 47 9.51 -13.71 -7.53
N LEU A 48 10.05 -13.41 -8.71
CA LEU A 48 11.18 -14.09 -9.31
C LEU A 48 12.14 -13.03 -9.84
N ARG A 49 13.43 -13.22 -9.56
CA ARG A 49 14.49 -12.31 -10.01
C ARG A 49 15.60 -13.12 -10.65
N PHE A 50 16.01 -12.68 -11.82
CA PHE A 50 17.23 -13.12 -12.50
C PHE A 50 18.22 -11.97 -12.56
N ALA A 51 19.45 -12.27 -12.20
CA ALA A 51 20.56 -11.33 -12.32
C ALA A 51 21.74 -12.05 -12.97
N TYR A 52 22.32 -11.42 -13.97
CA TYR A 52 23.45 -11.95 -14.71
C TYR A 52 24.50 -10.88 -14.93
N THR A 53 25.75 -11.22 -14.71
CA THR A 53 26.89 -10.34 -14.97
C THR A 53 27.87 -11.05 -15.90
N TYR A 54 28.22 -10.38 -16.99
CA TYR A 54 29.17 -10.91 -17.98
C TYR A 54 30.50 -10.13 -17.92
N LYS A 55 31.59 -10.88 -17.68
CA LYS A 55 32.97 -10.38 -17.60
C LYS A 55 33.15 -9.16 -16.67
N ASP A 56 32.33 -9.05 -15.62
CA ASP A 56 32.30 -7.88 -14.72
C ASP A 56 32.04 -6.52 -15.41
N ARG A 57 31.69 -6.54 -16.69
CA ARG A 57 31.44 -5.36 -17.52
C ARG A 57 29.96 -5.08 -17.69
N TYR A 58 29.17 -6.10 -18.01
CA TYR A 58 27.74 -5.95 -18.31
C TYR A 58 26.90 -6.69 -17.29
N SER A 59 25.99 -5.99 -16.65
CA SER A 59 25.05 -6.61 -15.73
C SER A 59 23.62 -6.37 -16.20
N ALA A 60 22.82 -7.42 -16.14
CA ALA A 60 21.40 -7.38 -16.45
C ALA A 60 20.60 -7.97 -15.28
N THR A 61 19.51 -7.34 -14.92
CA THR A 61 18.59 -7.85 -13.90
C THR A 61 17.17 -7.76 -14.46
N VAL A 62 16.40 -8.84 -14.30
CA VAL A 62 14.97 -8.86 -14.61
C VAL A 62 14.22 -9.38 -13.41
N THR A 63 13.16 -8.72 -13.02
CA THR A 63 12.31 -9.13 -11.89
C THR A 63 10.85 -9.12 -12.33
N GLY A 64 10.13 -10.17 -11.99
CA GLY A 64 8.68 -10.22 -12.11
C GLY A 64 8.07 -10.43 -10.73
N ARG A 65 7.09 -9.61 -10.34
CA ARG A 65 6.35 -9.74 -9.09
C ARG A 65 4.85 -9.76 -9.37
N VAL A 66 4.16 -10.72 -8.76
CA VAL A 66 2.70 -10.80 -8.76
C VAL A 66 2.22 -10.56 -7.36
N ASP A 67 1.45 -9.51 -7.16
CA ASP A 67 0.85 -9.15 -5.88
C ASP A 67 -0.66 -9.32 -5.95
N GLY A 68 -1.23 -9.94 -4.93
CA GLY A 68 -2.67 -10.11 -4.75
C GLY A 68 -3.14 -9.51 -3.43
N SER A 69 -4.23 -8.75 -3.44
CA SER A 69 -4.81 -8.16 -2.23
C SER A 69 -6.32 -8.33 -2.20
N SER A 70 -6.85 -8.65 -1.01
CA SER A 70 -8.30 -8.75 -0.78
C SER A 70 -9.02 -7.41 -0.79
N LYS A 71 -8.30 -6.28 -0.80
CA LYS A 71 -8.87 -4.92 -0.84
C LYS A 71 -9.48 -4.57 -2.20
N PHE A 72 -8.98 -5.22 -3.28
CA PHE A 72 -9.40 -4.94 -4.65
C PHE A 72 -10.63 -5.75 -5.08
N GLY A 73 -11.23 -5.32 -6.17
CA GLY A 73 -12.38 -5.98 -6.76
C GLY A 73 -12.10 -7.42 -7.18
N LYS A 74 -13.14 -8.25 -7.24
CA LYS A 74 -12.99 -9.68 -7.53
C LYS A 74 -12.27 -9.97 -8.85
N ASN A 75 -12.37 -9.04 -9.82
CA ASN A 75 -11.79 -9.17 -11.16
C ASN A 75 -10.30 -8.75 -11.21
N ASN A 76 -9.82 -7.97 -10.22
CA ASN A 76 -8.49 -7.33 -10.25
C ASN A 76 -7.71 -7.51 -8.94
N LYS A 77 -7.93 -8.61 -8.22
CA LYS A 77 -7.21 -8.87 -6.96
C LYS A 77 -5.71 -8.98 -7.15
N TYR A 78 -5.28 -9.54 -8.29
CA TYR A 78 -3.88 -9.75 -8.63
C TYR A 78 -3.41 -8.77 -9.69
N ALA A 79 -2.17 -8.30 -9.54
CA ALA A 79 -1.50 -7.49 -10.54
C ALA A 79 -0.04 -7.93 -10.71
N PHE A 80 0.47 -7.76 -11.94
CA PHE A 80 1.84 -8.08 -12.31
C PHE A 80 2.66 -6.80 -12.43
N PHE A 81 3.86 -6.82 -11.83
CA PHE A 81 4.81 -5.72 -11.75
C PHE A 81 6.18 -6.18 -12.24
N PRO A 82 6.46 -6.07 -13.54
CA PRO A 82 7.77 -6.35 -14.10
C PRO A 82 8.74 -5.19 -13.84
N SER A 83 10.03 -5.52 -13.75
CA SER A 83 11.12 -4.55 -13.81
C SER A 83 12.34 -5.15 -14.49
N ALA A 84 13.11 -4.30 -15.16
CA ALA A 84 14.37 -4.66 -15.78
C ALA A 84 15.40 -3.54 -15.54
N GLY A 85 16.66 -3.93 -15.38
CA GLY A 85 17.77 -3.01 -15.22
C GLY A 85 19.00 -3.53 -15.94
N LEU A 86 19.75 -2.61 -16.53
CA LEU A 86 21.01 -2.85 -17.21
C LEU A 86 22.09 -1.95 -16.58
N ALA A 87 23.29 -2.47 -16.47
CA ALA A 87 24.44 -1.67 -16.07
C ALA A 87 25.65 -2.08 -16.90
N TRP A 88 26.44 -1.06 -17.27
CA TRP A 88 27.69 -1.21 -17.97
C TRP A 88 28.81 -0.60 -17.16
N ASN A 89 29.75 -1.41 -16.76
CA ASN A 89 30.94 -0.97 -16.05
C ASN A 89 32.04 -0.63 -17.05
N ILE A 90 32.04 0.61 -17.50
CA ILE A 90 32.92 1.12 -18.58
C ILE A 90 34.39 1.11 -18.12
N SER A 91 34.63 1.31 -16.80
CA SER A 91 36.00 1.26 -16.26
C SER A 91 36.69 -0.10 -16.40
N GLN A 92 35.93 -1.19 -16.62
CA GLN A 92 36.48 -2.54 -16.87
C GLN A 92 36.74 -2.82 -18.36
N GLU A 93 36.46 -1.87 -19.26
CA GLU A 93 36.78 -2.02 -20.67
C GLU A 93 38.29 -1.79 -20.92
N ASP A 94 38.82 -2.51 -21.89
CA ASP A 94 40.26 -2.53 -22.17
C ASP A 94 40.82 -1.14 -22.52
N PHE A 95 39.96 -0.24 -23.03
CA PHE A 95 40.37 1.15 -23.36
C PHE A 95 40.41 2.10 -22.14
N LEU A 96 39.81 1.71 -20.99
CA LEU A 96 39.73 2.57 -19.83
C LEU A 96 40.36 1.95 -18.56
N LYS A 97 40.67 0.65 -18.58
CA LYS A 97 41.11 -0.13 -17.42
C LYS A 97 42.38 0.40 -16.75
N ASP A 98 43.31 0.99 -17.53
CA ASP A 98 44.59 1.49 -17.01
C ASP A 98 44.61 3.03 -16.96
N ASN A 99 43.44 3.69 -16.91
CA ASN A 99 43.36 5.14 -16.87
C ASN A 99 43.62 5.67 -15.44
N ALA A 100 44.63 6.49 -15.25
CA ALA A 100 45.01 7.03 -13.96
C ALA A 100 44.01 8.09 -13.40
N LEU A 101 43.18 8.68 -14.26
CA LEU A 101 42.25 9.75 -13.88
C LEU A 101 40.88 9.21 -13.51
N ILE A 102 40.42 8.14 -14.17
CA ILE A 102 39.09 7.58 -13.97
C ILE A 102 39.23 6.22 -13.29
N SER A 103 38.95 6.18 -12.00
CA SER A 103 38.99 4.95 -11.22
C SER A 103 37.73 4.10 -11.34
N ASN A 104 36.58 4.71 -11.55
CA ASN A 104 35.30 4.02 -11.76
C ASN A 104 34.41 4.82 -12.72
N LEU A 105 33.87 4.15 -13.73
CA LEU A 105 32.82 4.68 -14.58
C LEU A 105 31.81 3.59 -14.87
N LYS A 106 30.60 3.76 -14.33
CA LYS A 106 29.51 2.82 -14.49
C LYS A 106 28.26 3.55 -14.95
N LEU A 107 27.70 3.14 -16.06
CA LEU A 107 26.39 3.58 -16.55
C LEU A 107 25.34 2.57 -16.13
N HIS A 108 24.16 3.05 -15.74
CA HIS A 108 23.03 2.17 -15.42
C HIS A 108 21.72 2.76 -15.89
N THR A 109 20.79 1.89 -16.22
CA THR A 109 19.42 2.26 -16.56
C THR A 109 18.47 1.20 -16.05
N SER A 110 17.30 1.62 -15.65
CA SER A 110 16.24 0.69 -15.23
C SER A 110 14.87 1.20 -15.63
N TYR A 111 13.95 0.27 -15.79
CA TYR A 111 12.54 0.51 -15.94
C TYR A 111 11.75 -0.49 -15.11
N GLY A 112 10.72 -0.04 -14.43
CA GLY A 112 9.87 -0.90 -13.63
C GLY A 112 8.47 -0.36 -13.43
N LEU A 113 7.54 -1.28 -13.17
CA LEU A 113 6.20 -0.97 -12.71
C LEU A 113 6.11 -1.26 -11.22
N THR A 114 5.54 -0.32 -10.47
CA THR A 114 5.20 -0.47 -9.05
C THR A 114 3.69 -0.36 -8.85
N GLY A 115 3.17 -1.05 -7.85
CA GLY A 115 1.76 -1.03 -7.48
C GLY A 115 1.54 -0.36 -6.13
N ASN A 116 0.47 0.42 -6.04
CA ASN A 116 -0.01 0.98 -4.80
C ASN A 116 -1.30 0.27 -4.37
N SER A 117 -1.36 -0.21 -3.12
CA SER A 117 -2.52 -0.85 -2.50
C SER A 117 -3.12 -0.05 -1.34
N GLU A 118 -2.78 1.24 -1.25
CA GLU A 118 -3.22 2.14 -0.18
C GLU A 118 -4.67 2.57 -0.37
N ILE A 119 -5.57 1.61 -0.22
CA ILE A 119 -7.02 1.79 -0.18
C ILE A 119 -7.60 1.13 1.06
N ASP A 120 -8.73 1.62 1.54
CA ASP A 120 -9.41 1.01 2.67
C ASP A 120 -9.93 -0.39 2.34
N PRO A 121 -9.91 -1.31 3.33
CA PRO A 121 -10.58 -2.60 3.19
C PRO A 121 -12.06 -2.43 2.83
N TYR A 122 -12.56 -3.36 2.01
CA TYR A 122 -13.97 -3.40 1.58
C TYR A 122 -14.41 -2.25 0.65
N ASN A 123 -13.51 -1.42 0.12
CA ASN A 123 -13.88 -0.36 -0.82
C ASN A 123 -14.41 -0.87 -2.17
N SER A 124 -14.12 -2.14 -2.51
CA SER A 124 -14.71 -2.79 -3.68
C SER A 124 -16.14 -3.29 -3.47
N LEU A 125 -16.62 -3.32 -2.20
CA LEU A 125 -17.94 -3.83 -1.86
C LEU A 125 -18.98 -2.71 -1.80
N GLY A 126 -20.21 -3.04 -2.13
CA GLY A 126 -21.36 -2.17 -1.87
C GLY A 126 -21.59 -2.06 -0.36
N LYS A 127 -21.82 -0.84 0.10
CA LYS A 127 -22.12 -0.56 1.52
C LYS A 127 -23.56 -0.04 1.63
N VAL A 128 -24.28 -0.59 2.59
CA VAL A 128 -25.60 -0.12 2.99
C VAL A 128 -25.48 0.57 4.33
N ASP A 129 -26.07 1.72 4.47
CA ASP A 129 -26.20 2.43 5.73
C ASP A 129 -27.66 2.48 6.16
N ALA A 130 -27.89 2.68 7.44
CA ALA A 130 -29.22 2.74 8.01
C ALA A 130 -29.39 4.04 8.82
N GLY A 131 -30.59 4.55 8.78
CA GLY A 131 -30.95 5.75 9.55
C GLY A 131 -32.35 5.61 10.13
N THR A 132 -32.75 6.62 10.86
CA THR A 132 -34.10 6.73 11.40
C THR A 132 -34.70 8.07 11.02
N TYR A 133 -35.99 8.08 10.70
CA TYR A 133 -36.76 9.30 10.51
C TYR A 133 -38.04 9.22 11.33
N TYR A 134 -38.69 10.35 11.52
CA TYR A 134 -39.94 10.47 12.25
C TYR A 134 -41.04 10.95 11.32
N ILE A 135 -42.15 10.19 11.29
CA ILE A 135 -43.41 10.61 10.66
C ILE A 135 -44.47 10.56 11.75
N ASP A 136 -45.19 11.65 11.96
CA ASP A 136 -46.25 11.77 12.96
C ASP A 136 -45.79 11.30 14.36
N ALA A 137 -44.61 11.74 14.79
CA ALA A 137 -43.94 11.35 16.04
C ALA A 137 -43.59 9.84 16.14
N LYS A 138 -43.83 9.05 15.09
CA LYS A 138 -43.46 7.63 15.05
C LYS A 138 -42.07 7.46 14.45
N ARG A 139 -41.15 6.83 15.18
CA ARG A 139 -39.82 6.50 14.73
C ARG A 139 -39.86 5.35 13.73
N SER A 140 -39.33 5.56 12.53
CA SER A 140 -39.22 4.57 11.47
C SER A 140 -37.77 4.42 11.04
N ALA A 141 -37.33 3.18 10.79
CA ALA A 141 -35.99 2.89 10.28
C ALA A 141 -36.02 2.86 8.75
N TYR A 142 -34.94 3.29 8.13
CA TYR A 142 -34.70 3.13 6.69
C TYR A 142 -33.27 2.68 6.43
N SER A 143 -33.07 2.09 5.27
CA SER A 143 -31.75 1.74 4.78
C SER A 143 -31.55 2.27 3.37
N TYR A 144 -30.33 2.64 3.04
CA TYR A 144 -29.97 3.15 1.73
C TYR A 144 -28.58 2.67 1.29
N ILE A 145 -28.37 2.64 -0.01
CA ILE A 145 -27.05 2.30 -0.57
C ILE A 145 -26.13 3.50 -0.37
N LYS A 146 -25.13 3.35 0.52
CA LYS A 146 -24.12 4.38 0.79
C LYS A 146 -23.04 4.42 -0.29
N THR A 147 -22.62 3.24 -0.75
CA THR A 147 -21.59 3.11 -1.78
C THR A 147 -21.94 1.95 -2.68
N MET A 148 -21.85 2.15 -3.99
CA MET A 148 -22.05 1.08 -4.97
C MET A 148 -20.82 0.16 -5.00
N SER A 149 -21.05 -1.14 -5.26
CA SER A 149 -19.92 -2.07 -5.43
C SER A 149 -19.14 -1.78 -6.71
N ASN A 150 -17.82 -1.91 -6.64
CA ASN A 150 -16.95 -1.82 -7.80
C ASN A 150 -16.10 -3.10 -7.91
N PRO A 151 -16.58 -4.13 -8.65
CA PRO A 151 -15.85 -5.37 -8.83
C PRO A 151 -14.58 -5.20 -9.68
N ASP A 152 -14.44 -4.08 -10.39
CA ASP A 152 -13.33 -3.76 -11.27
C ASP A 152 -12.30 -2.82 -10.62
N LEU A 153 -12.47 -2.51 -9.34
CA LEU A 153 -11.49 -1.75 -8.56
C LEU A 153 -10.13 -2.46 -8.62
N LYS A 154 -9.11 -1.77 -9.12
CA LYS A 154 -7.81 -2.34 -9.44
C LYS A 154 -6.67 -1.56 -8.80
N TRP A 155 -5.48 -2.17 -8.85
CA TRP A 155 -4.22 -1.58 -8.44
C TRP A 155 -3.94 -0.29 -9.21
N GLU A 156 -3.50 0.73 -8.50
CA GLU A 156 -2.82 1.86 -9.12
C GLU A 156 -1.42 1.41 -9.52
N LYS A 157 -1.03 1.68 -10.76
CA LYS A 157 0.28 1.30 -11.31
C LYS A 157 1.06 2.54 -11.69
N THR A 158 2.29 2.62 -11.21
CA THR A 158 3.23 3.67 -11.58
C THR A 158 4.39 3.07 -12.34
N GLY A 159 4.67 3.59 -13.54
CA GLY A 159 5.86 3.28 -14.31
C GLY A 159 6.99 4.26 -13.97
N GLN A 160 8.18 3.72 -13.68
CA GLN A 160 9.36 4.52 -13.39
C GLN A 160 10.49 4.11 -14.34
N PHE A 161 11.11 5.10 -14.95
CA PHE A 161 12.32 4.97 -15.74
C PHE A 161 13.45 5.74 -15.06
N ASP A 162 14.60 5.12 -14.97
CA ASP A 162 15.79 5.67 -14.32
C ASP A 162 17.02 5.50 -15.20
N VAL A 163 17.85 6.53 -15.26
CA VAL A 163 19.17 6.53 -15.91
C VAL A 163 20.16 7.26 -15.01
N GLY A 164 21.31 6.66 -14.80
CA GLY A 164 22.32 7.27 -13.98
C GLY A 164 23.73 6.78 -14.34
N PHE A 165 24.73 7.49 -13.84
CA PHE A 165 26.11 7.08 -13.91
C PHE A 165 26.84 7.29 -12.59
N ASN A 166 27.82 6.45 -12.34
CA ASN A 166 28.74 6.59 -11.21
C ASN A 166 30.11 6.90 -11.77
N LEU A 167 30.71 7.99 -11.33
CA LEU A 167 32.06 8.42 -11.72
C LEU A 167 32.95 8.49 -10.49
N GLY A 168 34.04 7.75 -10.49
CA GLY A 168 35.16 7.87 -9.56
C GLY A 168 36.35 8.52 -10.24
N LEU A 169 36.92 9.55 -9.65
CA LEU A 169 38.11 10.24 -10.10
C LEU A 169 39.23 10.09 -9.06
N PHE A 170 40.44 9.93 -9.55
CA PHE A 170 41.66 9.81 -8.75
C PHE A 170 41.61 8.64 -7.75
N ASN A 171 42.50 7.71 -7.86
CA ASN A 171 42.69 6.57 -6.93
C ASN A 171 43.61 6.97 -5.80
#